data_9171d411d35dd43bca04a81907f7b68c
#
_entry.id   9171d411d35dd43bca04a81907f7b68c
#
_cell.length_a   1.000
_cell.length_b   1.000
_cell.length_c   1.000
_cell.angle_alpha   90.00
_cell.angle_beta   90.00
_cell.angle_gamma   90.00
#
_symmetry.space_group_name_H-M   'P 1'
#
loop_
_entity.id
_entity.type
_entity.pdbx_description
1 polymer ?
#
loop_
_entity_poly.entity_id
_entity_poly.type
_entity_poly.pdbx_seq_one_letter_code
_entity_poly.pdbx_strand_id
1 'polypeptide(L)'
;DSFTPGGVMGKRPDYAPVVYCNLIRHTYKKIPIIIGGIEASLRRMAHYDYWSNKVKRSILLDSGADLISYGMGERSIIEIADALASGMDVKDITFIDGTVFKTKDRDIIYDAIELPDYDVIKEDKREFARSFYIQYCNTDPFCAKRLVEPYDNSTLVVQNPPQKPLSQDEMDEVYALPYMRTYHPSYEKAGGVPAISEVKFSLISNRGCFGGCNFCALTFHQGRIIQTRSHESI
;
A
#
# COMPACT_ATOMS: atom_id res chain seq x y z
N ASP A 1 16.93 5.85 17.20
CA ASP A 1 15.83 5.72 16.24
C ASP A 1 14.60 6.46 16.77
N SER A 2 14.24 7.58 16.15
CA SER A 2 13.13 8.45 16.62
C SER A 2 11.77 7.77 16.59
N PHE A 3 11.62 6.67 15.86
CA PHE A 3 10.37 5.94 15.70
C PHE A 3 10.20 4.74 16.62
N THR A 4 11.14 4.54 17.55
CA THR A 4 11.07 3.45 18.52
C THR A 4 10.84 3.97 19.95
N PRO A 5 10.24 3.18 20.83
CA PRO A 5 10.07 3.56 22.23
C PRO A 5 11.40 3.92 22.90
N GLY A 6 11.45 5.11 23.52
CA GLY A 6 12.66 5.64 24.13
C GLY A 6 13.80 5.98 23.17
N GLY A 7 13.55 6.01 21.87
CA GLY A 7 14.58 6.29 20.85
C GLY A 7 15.62 5.19 20.65
N VAL A 8 15.39 4.00 21.15
CA VAL A 8 16.38 2.90 21.16
C VAL A 8 16.63 2.38 19.75
N MET A 9 17.91 2.31 19.34
CA MET A 9 18.32 1.77 18.03
C MET A 9 18.11 0.25 17.95
N GLY A 10 17.86 -0.24 16.72
CA GLY A 10 17.80 -1.68 16.42
C GLY A 10 16.57 -2.41 16.94
N LYS A 11 15.55 -1.72 17.43
CA LYS A 11 14.30 -2.32 17.89
C LYS A 11 13.31 -2.59 16.76
N ARG A 12 13.39 -1.81 15.68
CA ARG A 12 12.51 -1.94 14.51
C ARG A 12 13.18 -2.84 13.49
N PRO A 13 12.49 -3.88 12.99
CA PRO A 13 13.08 -4.75 11.96
C PRO A 13 13.18 -4.02 10.62
N ASP A 14 14.21 -4.38 9.86
CA ASP A 14 14.25 -4.07 8.43
C ASP A 14 13.11 -4.81 7.72
N TYR A 15 12.52 -4.22 6.67
CA TYR A 15 11.38 -4.80 5.97
C TYR A 15 10.22 -5.19 6.90
N ALA A 16 9.81 -4.26 7.76
CA ALA A 16 8.84 -4.50 8.83
C ALA A 16 7.58 -5.25 8.40
N PRO A 17 6.86 -4.89 7.31
CA PRO A 17 5.69 -5.65 6.85
C PRO A 17 6.00 -7.11 6.56
N VAL A 18 7.14 -7.43 5.95
CA VAL A 18 7.54 -8.82 5.67
C VAL A 18 7.75 -9.59 6.97
N VAL A 19 8.48 -9.01 7.92
CA VAL A 19 8.76 -9.64 9.22
C VAL A 19 7.46 -9.87 10.00
N TYR A 20 6.59 -8.86 10.07
CA TYR A 20 5.34 -8.96 10.83
C TYR A 20 4.34 -9.93 10.19
N CYS A 21 4.20 -9.93 8.87
CA CYS A 21 3.36 -10.92 8.18
C CYS A 21 3.84 -12.35 8.44
N ASN A 22 5.15 -12.59 8.39
CA ASN A 22 5.72 -13.90 8.68
C ASN A 22 5.46 -14.34 10.13
N LEU A 23 5.60 -13.45 11.11
CA LEU A 23 5.29 -13.73 12.51
C LEU A 23 3.81 -14.05 12.70
N ILE A 24 2.91 -13.28 12.10
CA ILE A 24 1.46 -13.51 12.14
C ILE A 24 1.13 -14.85 11.48
N ARG A 25 1.67 -15.11 10.29
CA ARG A 25 1.42 -16.36 9.56
C ARG A 25 1.98 -17.57 10.30
N HIS A 26 3.10 -17.42 10.99
CA HIS A 26 3.67 -18.50 11.81
C HIS A 26 2.76 -18.85 12.99
N THR A 27 2.18 -17.86 13.62
CA THR A 27 1.28 -18.01 14.77
C THR A 27 -0.14 -18.42 14.35
N TYR A 28 -0.69 -17.75 13.34
CA TYR A 28 -2.07 -17.91 12.87
C TYR A 28 -2.07 -18.37 11.40
N LYS A 29 -2.10 -19.67 11.18
CA LYS A 29 -1.91 -20.29 9.85
C LYS A 29 -2.92 -19.84 8.78
N LYS A 30 -4.16 -19.55 9.16
CA LYS A 30 -5.28 -19.33 8.24
C LYS A 30 -5.92 -17.94 8.33
N ILE A 31 -5.41 -17.06 9.19
CA ILE A 31 -5.99 -15.70 9.28
C ILE A 31 -5.69 -14.91 8.00
N PRO A 32 -6.65 -14.19 7.43
CA PRO A 32 -6.37 -13.26 6.33
C PRO A 32 -5.38 -12.18 6.76
N ILE A 33 -4.38 -11.92 5.93
CA ILE A 33 -3.39 -10.87 6.16
C ILE A 33 -3.50 -9.87 5.01
N ILE A 34 -4.01 -8.69 5.34
CA ILE A 34 -4.09 -7.55 4.43
C ILE A 34 -3.02 -6.54 4.84
N ILE A 35 -2.18 -6.12 3.90
CA ILE A 35 -1.17 -5.09 4.14
C ILE A 35 -1.50 -3.80 3.39
N GLY A 36 -1.14 -2.68 3.98
CA GLY A 36 -1.39 -1.35 3.41
C GLY A 36 -0.32 -0.35 3.83
N GLY A 37 -0.62 0.92 3.65
CA GLY A 37 0.29 2.01 3.94
C GLY A 37 1.35 2.23 2.87
N ILE A 38 2.27 3.16 3.12
CA ILE A 38 3.22 3.63 2.11
C ILE A 38 4.17 2.52 1.62
N GLU A 39 4.64 1.65 2.50
CA GLU A 39 5.55 0.57 2.10
C GLU A 39 4.88 -0.42 1.16
N ALA A 40 3.66 -0.87 1.50
CA ALA A 40 2.90 -1.77 0.64
C ALA A 40 2.53 -1.10 -0.70
N SER A 41 2.13 0.17 -0.68
CA SER A 41 1.79 0.92 -1.89
C SER A 41 2.98 1.05 -2.85
N LEU A 42 4.16 1.39 -2.36
CA LEU A 42 5.34 1.61 -3.21
C LEU A 42 6.00 0.30 -3.66
N ARG A 43 5.78 -0.81 -2.94
CA ARG A 43 6.37 -2.12 -3.21
C ARG A 43 5.36 -3.15 -3.74
N ARG A 44 4.20 -2.69 -4.20
CA ARG A 44 3.11 -3.57 -4.65
C ARG A 44 3.41 -4.35 -5.94
N MET A 45 4.29 -3.82 -6.79
CA MET A 45 4.81 -4.44 -8.00
C MET A 45 6.33 -4.62 -7.88
N ALA A 46 6.99 -5.13 -8.90
CA ALA A 46 8.45 -5.18 -8.96
C ALA A 46 9.03 -3.78 -8.73
N HIS A 47 9.99 -3.66 -7.84
CA HIS A 47 10.53 -2.38 -7.41
C HIS A 47 12.04 -2.45 -7.14
N TYR A 48 12.70 -1.32 -7.33
CA TYR A 48 14.11 -1.19 -6.95
C TYR A 48 14.22 -0.94 -5.45
N ASP A 49 14.93 -1.84 -4.77
CA ASP A 49 15.27 -1.71 -3.37
C ASP A 49 16.67 -1.10 -3.22
N TYR A 50 16.70 0.15 -2.78
CA TYR A 50 17.92 0.93 -2.62
C TYR A 50 18.93 0.26 -1.66
N TRP A 51 18.44 -0.29 -0.54
CA TRP A 51 19.30 -0.88 0.48
C TRP A 51 20.07 -2.10 -0.01
N SER A 52 19.39 -3.00 -0.71
CA SER A 52 20.02 -4.19 -1.27
C SER A 52 20.62 -3.98 -2.66
N ASN A 53 20.38 -2.80 -3.29
CA ASN A 53 20.77 -2.49 -4.66
C ASN A 53 20.27 -3.55 -5.65
N LYS A 54 19.00 -3.95 -5.52
CA LYS A 54 18.40 -5.00 -6.35
C LYS A 54 16.96 -4.64 -6.71
N VAL A 55 16.51 -5.15 -7.86
CA VAL A 55 15.08 -5.21 -8.16
C VAL A 55 14.48 -6.39 -7.40
N LYS A 56 13.49 -6.09 -6.57
CA LYS A 56 12.72 -7.07 -5.79
C LYS A 56 11.35 -7.27 -6.41
N ARG A 57 10.77 -8.41 -6.18
CA ARG A 57 9.41 -8.75 -6.57
C ARG A 57 8.38 -8.05 -5.67
N SER A 58 7.11 -8.13 -6.05
CA SER A 58 6.02 -7.60 -5.25
C SER A 58 6.11 -8.00 -3.78
N ILE A 59 5.89 -7.04 -2.87
CA ILE A 59 5.84 -7.30 -1.42
C ILE A 59 4.72 -8.28 -1.06
N LEU A 60 3.67 -8.40 -1.88
CA LEU A 60 2.62 -9.41 -1.70
C LEU A 60 3.17 -10.84 -1.70
N LEU A 61 4.18 -11.08 -2.53
CA LEU A 61 4.84 -12.39 -2.62
C LEU A 61 5.88 -12.57 -1.51
N ASP A 62 6.65 -11.52 -1.21
CA ASP A 62 7.73 -11.59 -0.22
C ASP A 62 7.23 -11.64 1.22
N SER A 63 6.11 -10.97 1.53
CA SER A 63 5.51 -10.98 2.87
C SER A 63 4.65 -12.20 3.16
N GLY A 64 4.17 -12.90 2.12
CA GLY A 64 3.17 -13.95 2.28
C GLY A 64 1.79 -13.43 2.69
N ALA A 65 1.53 -12.12 2.54
CA ALA A 65 0.20 -11.55 2.70
C ALA A 65 -0.78 -12.08 1.64
N ASP A 66 -2.07 -11.96 1.90
CA ASP A 66 -3.11 -12.43 1.01
C ASP A 66 -3.57 -11.34 0.04
N LEU A 67 -3.59 -10.08 0.50
CA LEU A 67 -4.07 -8.93 -0.25
C LEU A 67 -3.30 -7.67 0.13
N ILE A 68 -3.12 -6.75 -0.81
CA ILE A 68 -2.66 -5.39 -0.53
C ILE A 68 -3.83 -4.42 -0.72
N SER A 69 -4.02 -3.50 0.22
CA SER A 69 -4.79 -2.27 0.02
C SER A 69 -3.80 -1.13 -0.18
N TYR A 70 -3.68 -0.62 -1.41
CA TYR A 70 -2.72 0.43 -1.74
C TYR A 70 -3.38 1.80 -1.87
N GLY A 71 -2.56 2.83 -1.77
CA GLY A 71 -3.04 4.21 -1.85
C GLY A 71 -3.75 4.66 -0.57
N MET A 72 -4.77 5.47 -0.75
CA MET A 72 -5.67 5.89 0.34
C MET A 72 -6.74 4.83 0.52
N GLY A 73 -6.60 4.02 1.55
CA GLY A 73 -7.30 2.75 1.69
C GLY A 73 -8.62 2.79 2.44
N GLU A 74 -9.17 3.96 2.78
CA GLU A 74 -10.36 4.07 3.63
C GLU A 74 -11.57 3.30 3.07
N ARG A 75 -11.88 3.47 1.80
CA ARG A 75 -12.98 2.73 1.15
C ARG A 75 -12.61 1.26 0.95
N SER A 76 -11.41 0.99 0.44
CA SER A 76 -10.99 -0.38 0.16
C SER A 76 -11.00 -1.25 1.42
N ILE A 77 -10.60 -0.73 2.58
CA ILE A 77 -10.58 -1.52 3.82
C ILE A 77 -12.00 -1.84 4.32
N ILE A 78 -12.95 -0.93 4.11
CA ILE A 78 -14.37 -1.17 4.44
C ILE A 78 -14.93 -2.26 3.52
N GLU A 79 -14.75 -2.12 2.20
CA GLU A 79 -15.21 -3.10 1.22
C GLU A 79 -14.60 -4.49 1.45
N ILE A 80 -13.31 -4.56 1.80
CA ILE A 80 -12.63 -5.81 2.18
C ILE A 80 -13.25 -6.40 3.45
N ALA A 81 -13.48 -5.57 4.47
CA ALA A 81 -14.06 -6.02 5.73
C ALA A 81 -15.49 -6.56 5.52
N ASP A 82 -16.31 -5.89 4.71
CA ASP A 82 -17.66 -6.32 4.37
C ASP A 82 -17.65 -7.63 3.58
N ALA A 83 -16.75 -7.78 2.62
CA ALA A 83 -16.59 -9.02 1.86
C ALA A 83 -16.22 -10.19 2.80
N LEU A 84 -15.25 -10.01 3.68
CA LEU A 84 -14.86 -11.03 4.67
C LEU A 84 -15.99 -11.32 5.66
N ALA A 85 -16.70 -10.31 6.13
CA ALA A 85 -17.85 -10.46 7.05
C ALA A 85 -19.01 -11.21 6.39
N SER A 86 -19.18 -11.10 5.07
CA SER A 86 -20.16 -11.88 4.32
C SER A 86 -19.78 -13.37 4.15
N GLY A 87 -18.58 -13.77 4.61
CA GLY A 87 -18.07 -15.12 4.50
C GLY A 87 -17.25 -15.40 3.25
N MET A 88 -16.90 -14.37 2.46
CA MET A 88 -16.04 -14.53 1.29
C MET A 88 -14.63 -14.89 1.71
N ASP A 89 -14.00 -15.82 1.00
CA ASP A 89 -12.57 -16.13 1.21
C ASP A 89 -11.73 -14.96 0.66
N VAL A 90 -10.67 -14.59 1.37
CA VAL A 90 -9.78 -13.48 0.98
C VAL A 90 -9.18 -13.64 -0.42
N LYS A 91 -8.96 -14.87 -0.88
CA LYS A 91 -8.46 -15.17 -2.24
C LYS A 91 -9.46 -14.82 -3.34
N ASP A 92 -10.76 -14.76 -3.02
CA ASP A 92 -11.84 -14.45 -3.96
C ASP A 92 -12.13 -12.94 -4.03
N ILE A 93 -11.49 -12.14 -3.17
CA ILE A 93 -11.55 -10.67 -3.20
C ILE A 93 -10.63 -10.15 -4.30
N THR A 94 -11.10 -10.19 -5.55
CA THR A 94 -10.32 -9.83 -6.75
C THR A 94 -10.84 -8.59 -7.47
N PHE A 95 -11.91 -7.98 -6.96
CA PHE A 95 -12.72 -6.97 -7.66
C PHE A 95 -12.71 -5.58 -7.02
N ILE A 96 -12.12 -5.42 -5.83
CA ILE A 96 -12.12 -4.15 -5.09
C ILE A 96 -11.03 -3.23 -5.66
N ASP A 97 -11.40 -2.00 -6.01
CA ASP A 97 -10.47 -0.96 -6.44
C ASP A 97 -9.48 -0.61 -5.29
N GLY A 98 -8.27 -0.20 -5.66
CA GLY A 98 -7.22 0.09 -4.69
C GLY A 98 -6.60 -1.16 -4.05
N THR A 99 -6.78 -2.34 -4.65
CA THR A 99 -6.19 -3.58 -4.14
C THR A 99 -5.20 -4.22 -5.10
N VAL A 100 -4.33 -5.08 -4.56
CA VAL A 100 -3.47 -5.97 -5.34
C VAL A 100 -3.61 -7.38 -4.80
N PHE A 101 -3.92 -8.32 -5.68
CA PHE A 101 -4.06 -9.73 -5.35
C PHE A 101 -3.12 -10.60 -6.20
N LYS A 102 -3.00 -11.87 -5.86
CA LYS A 102 -2.21 -12.84 -6.61
C LYS A 102 -3.10 -14.01 -7.05
N THR A 103 -2.87 -14.50 -8.26
CA THR A 103 -3.61 -15.63 -8.82
C THR A 103 -2.72 -16.45 -9.75
N LYS A 104 -3.16 -17.67 -10.07
CA LYS A 104 -2.64 -18.48 -11.19
C LYS A 104 -3.65 -18.62 -12.32
N ASP A 105 -4.86 -18.17 -12.06
CA ASP A 105 -5.97 -18.24 -13.00
C ASP A 105 -6.01 -16.95 -13.83
N ARG A 106 -5.75 -17.09 -15.14
CA ARG A 106 -5.84 -15.96 -16.09
C ARG A 106 -7.28 -15.65 -16.49
N ASP A 107 -8.19 -16.56 -16.34
CA ASP A 107 -9.57 -16.40 -16.81
C ASP A 107 -10.36 -15.39 -15.96
N ILE A 108 -9.89 -15.13 -14.72
CA ILE A 108 -10.49 -14.10 -13.86
C ILE A 108 -9.97 -12.68 -14.15
N ILE A 109 -8.99 -12.56 -15.06
CA ILE A 109 -8.36 -11.27 -15.39
C ILE A 109 -8.89 -10.77 -16.72
N TYR A 110 -9.57 -9.65 -16.71
CA TYR A 110 -10.13 -9.01 -17.90
C TYR A 110 -9.77 -7.52 -17.93
N ASP A 111 -9.75 -6.93 -19.13
CA ASP A 111 -9.41 -5.52 -19.40
C ASP A 111 -8.15 -5.05 -18.66
N ALA A 112 -7.08 -5.80 -18.81
CA ALA A 112 -5.82 -5.57 -18.10
C ALA A 112 -4.68 -5.25 -19.08
N ILE A 113 -3.70 -4.47 -18.59
CA ILE A 113 -2.43 -4.24 -19.27
C ILE A 113 -1.39 -5.16 -18.63
N GLU A 114 -0.76 -5.99 -19.44
CA GLU A 114 0.33 -6.85 -18.99
C GLU A 114 1.64 -6.06 -18.93
N LEU A 115 2.28 -6.08 -17.78
CA LEU A 115 3.63 -5.56 -17.55
C LEU A 115 4.66 -6.58 -18.07
N PRO A 116 5.90 -6.17 -18.34
CA PRO A 116 6.98 -7.12 -18.57
C PRO A 116 7.09 -8.11 -17.40
N ASP A 117 7.49 -9.34 -17.70
CA ASP A 117 7.74 -10.37 -16.70
C ASP A 117 8.79 -9.95 -15.68
N TYR A 118 8.64 -10.35 -14.41
CA TYR A 118 9.55 -9.98 -13.33
C TYR A 118 11.02 -10.34 -13.65
N ASP A 119 11.29 -11.51 -14.24
CA ASP A 119 12.65 -11.91 -14.53
C ASP A 119 13.29 -11.03 -15.60
N VAL A 120 12.48 -10.55 -16.55
CA VAL A 120 12.94 -9.57 -17.56
C VAL A 120 13.19 -8.21 -16.90
N ILE A 121 12.25 -7.73 -16.06
CA ILE A 121 12.39 -6.46 -15.32
C ILE A 121 13.65 -6.44 -14.47
N LYS A 122 13.97 -7.55 -13.83
CA LYS A 122 15.12 -7.70 -12.94
C LYS A 122 16.47 -7.56 -13.69
N GLU A 123 16.55 -8.04 -14.90
CA GLU A 123 17.80 -8.08 -15.68
C GLU A 123 17.93 -6.90 -16.65
N ASP A 124 16.82 -6.33 -17.15
CA ASP A 124 16.83 -5.24 -18.13
C ASP A 124 16.27 -3.94 -17.55
N LYS A 125 17.14 -2.93 -17.41
CA LYS A 125 16.75 -1.59 -16.92
C LYS A 125 15.75 -0.87 -17.83
N ARG A 126 15.70 -1.19 -19.12
CA ARG A 126 14.74 -0.59 -20.05
C ARG A 126 13.34 -1.16 -19.80
N GLU A 127 13.25 -2.46 -19.59
CA GLU A 127 11.99 -3.11 -19.26
C GLU A 127 11.52 -2.72 -17.86
N PHE A 128 12.42 -2.51 -16.91
CA PHE A 128 12.10 -1.89 -15.62
C PHE A 128 11.50 -0.48 -15.81
N ALA A 129 12.14 0.35 -16.63
CA ALA A 129 11.63 1.70 -16.92
C ALA A 129 10.28 1.66 -17.66
N ARG A 130 10.08 0.70 -18.56
CA ARG A 130 8.81 0.49 -19.27
C ARG A 130 7.70 0.08 -18.32
N SER A 131 7.95 -0.86 -17.41
CA SER A 131 7.02 -1.25 -16.36
C SER A 131 6.61 -0.05 -15.52
N PHE A 132 7.58 0.74 -15.06
CA PHE A 132 7.32 1.95 -14.29
C PHE A 132 6.47 2.96 -15.08
N TYR A 133 6.78 3.18 -16.37
CA TYR A 133 6.01 4.10 -17.21
C TYR A 133 4.55 3.67 -17.36
N ILE A 134 4.30 2.37 -17.56
CA ILE A 134 2.92 1.84 -17.63
C ILE A 134 2.19 2.08 -16.29
N GLN A 135 2.83 1.80 -15.17
CA GLN A 135 2.27 2.07 -13.84
C GLN A 135 1.98 3.57 -13.66
N TYR A 136 2.90 4.44 -14.08
CA TYR A 136 2.75 5.89 -14.01
C TYR A 136 1.54 6.40 -14.80
N CYS A 137 1.31 5.84 -15.99
CA CYS A 137 0.16 6.20 -16.84
C CYS A 137 -1.18 5.66 -16.30
N ASN A 138 -1.16 4.73 -15.33
CA ASN A 138 -2.36 4.12 -14.75
C ASN A 138 -2.57 4.51 -13.28
N THR A 139 -2.36 5.77 -12.96
CA THR A 139 -2.57 6.34 -11.61
C THR A 139 -3.88 7.10 -11.44
N ASP A 140 -4.62 7.35 -12.53
CA ASP A 140 -5.90 8.05 -12.49
C ASP A 140 -7.05 7.05 -12.23
N PRO A 141 -7.80 7.18 -11.11
CA PRO A 141 -8.85 6.24 -10.74
C PRO A 141 -10.06 6.24 -11.68
N PHE A 142 -10.17 7.20 -12.62
CA PHE A 142 -11.29 7.30 -13.57
C PHE A 142 -11.00 6.63 -14.90
N CYS A 143 -9.73 6.38 -15.24
CA CYS A 143 -9.37 5.78 -16.53
C CYS A 143 -8.29 4.69 -16.44
N ALA A 144 -7.72 4.46 -15.26
CA ALA A 144 -6.74 3.40 -15.08
C ALA A 144 -7.33 2.02 -15.35
N LYS A 145 -6.51 1.15 -15.92
CA LYS A 145 -6.81 -0.27 -16.11
C LYS A 145 -6.16 -1.11 -15.03
N ARG A 146 -6.58 -2.37 -14.95
CA ARG A 146 -5.83 -3.40 -14.22
C ARG A 146 -4.44 -3.54 -14.80
N LEU A 147 -3.45 -3.79 -13.93
CA LEU A 147 -2.09 -4.12 -14.33
C LEU A 147 -1.77 -5.52 -13.87
N VAL A 148 -1.14 -6.30 -14.74
CA VAL A 148 -0.77 -7.69 -14.45
C VAL A 148 0.73 -7.84 -14.61
N GLU A 149 1.41 -8.26 -13.57
CA GLU A 149 2.84 -8.55 -13.58
C GLU A 149 3.04 -10.07 -13.44
N PRO A 150 3.55 -10.73 -14.49
CA PRO A 150 3.84 -12.16 -14.45
C PRO A 150 5.09 -12.46 -13.61
N TYR A 151 5.04 -13.61 -12.94
CA TYR A 151 6.13 -14.19 -12.14
C TYR A 151 6.31 -15.66 -12.49
N ASP A 152 7.40 -16.26 -12.01
CA ASP A 152 7.65 -17.68 -12.11
C ASP A 152 6.48 -18.55 -11.64
N ASN A 153 6.42 -19.79 -12.14
CA ASN A 153 5.39 -20.77 -11.79
C ASN A 153 3.95 -20.32 -12.11
N SER A 154 3.77 -19.52 -13.15
CA SER A 154 2.47 -19.01 -13.59
C SER A 154 1.75 -18.14 -12.53
N THR A 155 2.47 -17.61 -11.56
CA THR A 155 1.92 -16.68 -10.59
C THR A 155 1.79 -15.31 -11.23
N LEU A 156 0.62 -14.70 -11.11
CA LEU A 156 0.32 -13.35 -11.57
C LEU A 156 0.04 -12.47 -10.36
N VAL A 157 0.65 -11.30 -10.31
CA VAL A 157 0.28 -10.24 -9.39
C VAL A 157 -0.57 -9.25 -10.16
N VAL A 158 -1.78 -9.02 -9.68
CA VAL A 158 -2.78 -8.19 -10.37
C VAL A 158 -3.11 -6.98 -9.51
N GLN A 159 -2.87 -5.80 -10.05
CA GLN A 159 -3.27 -4.53 -9.44
C GLN A 159 -4.60 -4.09 -10.05
N ASN A 160 -5.63 -3.96 -9.23
CA ASN A 160 -6.87 -3.29 -9.61
C ASN A 160 -6.63 -1.77 -9.80
N PRO A 161 -7.51 -1.05 -10.51
CA PRO A 161 -7.44 0.42 -10.60
C PRO A 161 -7.33 1.06 -9.20
N PRO A 162 -6.75 2.27 -9.09
CA PRO A 162 -6.76 3.00 -7.83
C PRO A 162 -8.17 3.23 -7.32
N GLN A 163 -8.37 3.23 -6.00
CA GLN A 163 -9.64 3.61 -5.39
C GLN A 163 -9.96 5.09 -5.71
N LYS A 164 -11.23 5.39 -5.88
CA LYS A 164 -11.68 6.77 -6.16
C LYS A 164 -11.40 7.68 -4.97
N PRO A 165 -11.09 8.96 -5.23
CA PRO A 165 -10.83 9.92 -4.17
C PRO A 165 -12.06 10.09 -3.28
N LEU A 166 -11.81 10.37 -1.99
CA LEU A 166 -12.86 10.73 -1.06
C LEU A 166 -13.45 12.09 -1.41
N SER A 167 -14.74 12.27 -1.19
CA SER A 167 -15.37 13.58 -1.13
C SER A 167 -14.86 14.38 0.07
N GLN A 168 -15.19 15.68 0.14
CA GLN A 168 -14.83 16.50 1.29
C GLN A 168 -15.51 15.99 2.58
N ASP A 169 -16.79 15.63 2.50
CA ASP A 169 -17.53 15.12 3.65
C ASP A 169 -16.93 13.81 4.17
N GLU A 170 -16.58 12.87 3.29
CA GLU A 170 -15.90 11.63 3.67
C GLU A 170 -14.52 11.89 4.29
N MET A 171 -13.76 12.87 3.75
CA MET A 171 -12.50 13.30 4.36
C MET A 171 -12.72 13.83 5.78
N ASP A 172 -13.72 14.66 5.97
CA ASP A 172 -14.04 15.24 7.28
C ASP A 172 -14.45 14.15 8.28
N GLU A 173 -15.28 13.19 7.87
CA GLU A 173 -15.64 12.02 8.68
C GLU A 173 -14.42 11.21 9.12
N VAL A 174 -13.48 10.93 8.20
CA VAL A 174 -12.23 10.21 8.52
C VAL A 174 -11.43 10.96 9.57
N TYR A 175 -11.30 12.29 9.46
CA TYR A 175 -10.52 13.10 10.40
C TYR A 175 -11.27 13.41 11.70
N ALA A 176 -12.59 13.22 11.75
CA ALA A 176 -13.39 13.31 12.95
C ALA A 176 -13.32 12.05 13.84
N LEU A 177 -12.76 10.96 13.34
CA LEU A 177 -12.59 9.75 14.14
C LEU A 177 -11.78 10.02 15.43
N PRO A 178 -12.06 9.32 16.54
CA PRO A 178 -11.48 9.59 17.84
C PRO A 178 -10.02 9.13 17.97
N TYR A 179 -9.16 9.67 17.11
CA TYR A 179 -7.72 9.40 17.19
C TYR A 179 -7.10 9.95 18.47
N MET A 180 -6.24 9.17 19.11
CA MET A 180 -5.51 9.59 20.31
C MET A 180 -4.47 10.68 20.04
N ARG A 181 -4.03 10.86 18.77
CA ARG A 181 -3.09 11.88 18.31
C ARG A 181 -1.75 11.86 19.06
N THR A 182 -1.37 10.70 19.58
CA THR A 182 -0.12 10.44 20.27
C THR A 182 0.27 8.97 20.14
N TYR A 183 1.43 8.60 20.67
CA TYR A 183 1.86 7.19 20.70
C TYR A 183 1.03 6.38 21.73
N HIS A 184 1.07 5.06 21.58
CA HIS A 184 0.33 4.16 22.47
C HIS A 184 0.81 4.28 23.92
N PRO A 185 -0.08 4.30 24.94
CA PRO A 185 0.28 4.49 26.35
C PRO A 185 1.28 3.49 26.91
N SER A 186 1.36 2.29 26.35
CA SER A 186 2.36 1.27 26.75
C SER A 186 3.82 1.74 26.59
N TYR A 187 4.06 2.74 25.74
CA TYR A 187 5.41 3.27 25.48
C TYR A 187 5.83 4.37 26.47
N GLU A 188 4.90 4.88 27.30
CA GLU A 188 5.18 5.94 28.27
C GLU A 188 6.34 5.58 29.19
N LYS A 189 6.31 4.36 29.76
CA LYS A 189 7.37 3.86 30.65
C LYS A 189 8.75 3.71 29.97
N ALA A 190 8.78 3.63 28.65
CA ALA A 190 10.01 3.56 27.88
C ALA A 190 10.51 4.96 27.44
N GLY A 191 9.85 6.04 27.84
CA GLY A 191 10.17 7.41 27.44
C GLY A 191 9.43 7.89 26.19
N GLY A 192 8.31 7.25 25.85
CA GLY A 192 7.49 7.59 24.68
C GLY A 192 8.15 7.28 23.35
N VAL A 193 7.67 7.91 22.27
CA VAL A 193 8.23 7.81 20.92
C VAL A 193 8.70 9.20 20.49
N PRO A 194 10.02 9.46 20.39
CA PRO A 194 10.55 10.81 20.13
C PRO A 194 9.98 11.49 18.89
N ALA A 195 9.71 10.75 17.82
CA ALA A 195 9.19 11.28 16.57
C ALA A 195 7.87 12.06 16.71
N ILE A 196 7.11 11.87 17.81
CA ILE A 196 5.86 12.62 18.05
C ILE A 196 6.13 14.13 18.14
N SER A 197 7.31 14.55 18.60
CA SER A 197 7.66 15.97 18.71
C SER A 197 7.65 16.69 17.36
N GLU A 198 7.97 15.98 16.29
CA GLU A 198 8.04 16.53 14.92
C GLU A 198 6.63 16.76 14.31
N VAL A 199 5.65 15.95 14.73
CA VAL A 199 4.31 15.95 14.09
C VAL A 199 3.18 16.41 15.01
N LYS A 200 3.45 16.61 16.31
CA LYS A 200 2.42 16.90 17.33
C LYS A 200 1.51 18.07 16.99
N PHE A 201 2.05 19.07 16.32
CA PHE A 201 1.32 20.30 15.93
C PHE A 201 1.08 20.39 14.41
N SER A 202 1.26 19.28 13.69
CA SER A 202 1.00 19.23 12.25
C SER A 202 -0.47 18.94 11.99
N LEU A 203 -1.05 19.66 11.01
CA LEU A 203 -2.40 19.46 10.52
C LEU A 203 -2.35 19.03 9.06
N ILE A 204 -3.13 18.01 8.73
CA ILE A 204 -3.34 17.61 7.34
C ILE A 204 -4.59 18.31 6.85
N SER A 205 -4.43 19.24 5.90
CA SER A 205 -5.54 19.96 5.27
C SER A 205 -6.03 19.28 3.99
N ASN A 206 -5.13 18.57 3.30
CA ASN A 206 -5.42 17.91 2.03
C ASN A 206 -4.53 16.70 1.80
N ARG A 207 -4.93 15.86 0.87
CA ARG A 207 -4.16 14.72 0.34
C ARG A 207 -4.08 14.80 -1.17
N GLY A 208 -3.12 14.07 -1.75
CA GLY A 208 -2.87 14.07 -3.19
C GLY A 208 -1.94 15.19 -3.62
N CYS A 209 -1.34 15.03 -4.80
CA CYS A 209 -0.46 16.04 -5.39
C CYS A 209 -0.44 15.89 -6.91
N PHE A 210 -0.79 16.95 -7.63
CA PHE A 210 -0.72 16.99 -9.10
C PHE A 210 0.71 17.19 -9.64
N GLY A 211 1.70 17.37 -8.76
CA GLY A 211 3.10 17.50 -9.14
C GLY A 211 3.68 16.20 -9.72
N GLY A 212 4.67 16.34 -10.60
CA GLY A 212 5.39 15.23 -11.24
C GLY A 212 6.86 15.14 -10.83
N CYS A 213 7.21 15.51 -9.60
CA CYS A 213 8.61 15.56 -9.13
C CYS A 213 9.26 14.17 -9.15
N ASN A 214 10.38 14.02 -9.81
CA ASN A 214 11.06 12.74 -10.01
C ASN A 214 11.51 12.04 -8.71
N PHE A 215 11.72 12.80 -7.65
CA PHE A 215 12.14 12.26 -6.35
C PHE A 215 10.97 11.89 -5.43
N CYS A 216 9.72 12.26 -5.78
CA CYS A 216 8.60 12.20 -4.85
C CYS A 216 7.68 11.02 -5.12
N ALA A 217 7.48 10.19 -4.10
CA ALA A 217 6.58 9.04 -4.16
C ALA A 217 5.12 9.38 -3.80
N LEU A 218 4.82 10.64 -3.45
CA LEU A 218 3.51 11.03 -2.95
C LEU A 218 2.38 10.73 -3.93
N THR A 219 2.59 11.00 -5.22
CA THR A 219 1.60 10.73 -6.28
C THR A 219 1.31 9.24 -6.48
N PHE A 220 2.26 8.37 -6.17
CA PHE A 220 2.09 6.91 -6.25
C PHE A 220 1.38 6.31 -5.03
N HIS A 221 1.37 7.05 -3.92
CA HIS A 221 0.68 6.64 -2.70
C HIS A 221 -0.66 7.36 -2.52
N GLN A 222 -0.69 8.69 -2.59
CA GLN A 222 -1.91 9.48 -2.34
C GLN A 222 -2.71 9.80 -3.61
N GLY A 223 -2.12 9.55 -4.79
CA GLY A 223 -2.72 9.91 -6.07
C GLY A 223 -2.48 11.37 -6.47
N ARG A 224 -2.99 11.72 -7.64
CA ARG A 224 -2.80 13.06 -8.24
C ARG A 224 -3.96 14.02 -7.99
N ILE A 225 -5.11 13.50 -7.59
CA ILE A 225 -6.31 14.29 -7.34
C ILE A 225 -6.23 14.83 -5.92
N ILE A 226 -6.39 16.14 -5.78
CA ILE A 226 -6.39 16.80 -4.47
C ILE A 226 -7.73 16.54 -3.79
N GLN A 227 -7.66 16.05 -2.57
CA GLN A 227 -8.79 15.82 -1.66
C GLN A 227 -8.60 16.72 -0.45
N THR A 228 -9.55 17.60 -0.18
CA THR A 228 -9.44 18.62 0.87
C THR A 228 -10.42 18.37 2.00
N ARG A 229 -10.04 18.75 3.20
CA ARG A 229 -10.95 18.89 4.34
C ARG A 229 -11.68 20.25 4.26
N SER A 230 -12.82 20.32 4.92
CA SER A 230 -13.49 21.62 5.13
C SER A 230 -12.71 22.47 6.16
N HIS A 231 -12.98 23.76 6.19
CA HIS A 231 -12.40 24.66 7.20
C HIS A 231 -12.89 24.30 8.61
N GLU A 232 -14.13 23.84 8.73
CA GLU A 232 -14.76 23.42 10.00
C GLU A 232 -14.10 22.16 10.55
N SER A 233 -13.59 21.29 9.68
CA SER A 233 -12.91 20.04 10.06
C SER A 233 -11.46 20.30 10.54
N ILE A 234 -10.82 21.39 10.09
CA ILE A 234 -9.44 21.74 10.44
C ILE A 234 -9.39 22.46 11.80
#